data_b467f7fcf537279021a02353ec8d3152
#
_entry.id   b467f7fcf537279021a02353ec8d3152
#
_cell.length_a   1.000
_cell.length_b   1.000
_cell.length_c   1.000
_cell.angle_alpha   90.00
_cell.angle_beta   90.00
_cell.angle_gamma   90.00
#
_symmetry.space_group_name_H-M   'P 1'
#
loop_
_entity.id
_entity.type
_entity.pdbx_description
1 polymer ?
#
loop_
_entity_poly.entity_id
_entity_poly.type
_entity_poly.pdbx_seq_one_letter_code
_entity_poly.pdbx_strand_id
1 'polypeptide(L)'
;MKTNPTMQAEAVLPTRPVSENGKINILTRLAYGGGDVACNVVYGMIATLLTLFYTDYAGVSVATVGLVMLISRFFDGGSDVVMGFIVDRTHSKWGQSRPWILWMSLPYALSAILLFSVPHTNATIQFLYIFVTYNFCTTVCYTAINLPYGSLSAMMTRDSKQRDLLSVFRMGLSPMGRIIAVTCTMPLIKLFGDDQSAWVKVMSIWAAIAFLLLIICFVKCEETVHIAARSEEKIPVGRSLKALVTNQYFWAVLLLWMFQSTNQAVVGTILPYYCKYVFHNDSWMYSTLYLSETIVLIVFTFLCPLLRDMLGKRNMIVAGAVLVLISQGLFFLNTTSFSWCLFTTMLRGVGEAPLCAFVFGMIGDVVEFGQWKHHIRQESFIFAGGSVGTKLGTGIAQASIAGIMSLCGYISSTGSAVVQSQSAINSIINIYMFGPLLIFVGVLIVGLLYQLDKKYPAIMKELAEREARGEL
;
A
#
# COMPACT_ATOMS: atom_id res chain seq x y z
N MET A 1 -56.06 27.76 8.53
CA MET A 1 -55.81 26.70 7.59
C MET A 1 -55.04 27.26 6.40
N LYS A 2 -53.70 27.21 6.45
CA LYS A 2 -52.84 27.58 5.33
C LYS A 2 -51.75 26.52 5.22
N THR A 3 -51.85 25.75 4.19
CA THR A 3 -50.87 24.76 3.73
C THR A 3 -49.66 25.55 3.19
N ASN A 4 -48.49 25.29 3.72
CA ASN A 4 -47.21 25.83 3.28
C ASN A 4 -46.55 24.84 2.33
N PRO A 5 -46.39 25.13 1.04
CA PRO A 5 -45.63 24.32 0.12
C PRO A 5 -44.33 25.03 -0.22
N THR A 6 -43.27 24.80 0.51
CA THR A 6 -41.90 25.10 0.06
C THR A 6 -40.90 24.18 0.73
N MET A 7 -40.95 22.90 0.38
CA MET A 7 -39.75 22.08 0.31
C MET A 7 -39.12 22.35 -1.05
N GLN A 8 -38.17 23.26 -1.07
CA GLN A 8 -37.28 23.43 -2.22
C GLN A 8 -36.50 22.14 -2.41
N ALA A 9 -36.75 21.46 -3.53
CA ALA A 9 -35.90 20.39 -4.00
C ALA A 9 -34.50 21.00 -4.24
N GLU A 10 -33.55 20.72 -3.35
CA GLU A 10 -32.15 20.96 -3.61
C GLU A 10 -31.77 20.22 -4.88
N ALA A 11 -31.28 20.98 -5.86
CA ALA A 11 -30.87 20.47 -7.16
C ALA A 11 -29.81 19.37 -6.97
N VAL A 12 -30.21 18.14 -7.14
CA VAL A 12 -29.27 17.01 -7.36
C VAL A 12 -28.56 17.34 -8.65
N LEU A 13 -27.27 17.72 -8.54
CA LEU A 13 -26.41 17.87 -9.70
C LEU A 13 -26.48 16.58 -10.53
N PRO A 14 -26.66 16.68 -11.86
CA PRO A 14 -26.82 15.51 -12.71
C PRO A 14 -25.56 14.63 -12.58
N THR A 15 -25.70 13.47 -11.99
CA THR A 15 -24.71 12.41 -12.05
C THR A 15 -24.49 12.09 -13.52
N ARG A 16 -23.29 12.30 -14.03
CA ARG A 16 -22.92 11.84 -15.37
C ARG A 16 -23.19 10.34 -15.43
N PRO A 17 -23.89 9.84 -16.46
CA PRO A 17 -24.22 8.43 -16.54
C PRO A 17 -22.94 7.60 -16.50
N VAL A 18 -22.87 6.64 -15.60
CA VAL A 18 -22.00 5.48 -15.76
C VAL A 18 -22.22 5.01 -17.20
N SER A 19 -21.15 4.81 -17.97
CA SER A 19 -21.28 4.38 -19.36
C SER A 19 -22.29 3.26 -19.44
N GLU A 20 -23.17 3.26 -20.44
CA GLU A 20 -24.31 2.34 -20.64
C GLU A 20 -23.98 0.84 -20.45
N ASN A 21 -22.71 0.48 -20.30
CA ASN A 21 -22.18 -0.87 -20.11
C ASN A 21 -21.59 -1.16 -18.71
N GLY A 22 -21.76 -0.30 -17.72
CA GLY A 22 -21.22 -0.53 -16.36
C GLY A 22 -19.66 -0.57 -16.28
N LYS A 23 -18.95 -0.32 -17.38
CA LYS A 23 -17.48 -0.40 -17.47
C LYS A 23 -16.84 0.92 -17.08
N ILE A 24 -15.89 0.86 -16.14
CA ILE A 24 -15.07 2.02 -15.77
C ILE A 24 -14.11 2.35 -16.93
N ASN A 25 -14.08 3.63 -17.33
CA ASN A 25 -13.22 4.11 -18.42
C ASN A 25 -11.73 3.96 -18.05
N ILE A 26 -10.88 3.75 -19.05
CA ILE A 26 -9.42 3.66 -18.89
C ILE A 26 -8.82 4.91 -18.20
N LEU A 27 -9.33 6.11 -18.53
CA LEU A 27 -8.89 7.36 -17.90
C LEU A 27 -9.19 7.40 -16.40
N THR A 28 -10.33 6.85 -15.98
CA THR A 28 -10.69 6.73 -14.56
C THR A 28 -9.78 5.72 -13.85
N ARG A 29 -9.43 4.60 -14.50
CA ARG A 29 -8.49 3.62 -13.95
C ARG A 29 -7.09 4.21 -13.80
N LEU A 30 -6.61 4.97 -14.80
CA LEU A 30 -5.34 5.69 -14.73
C LEU A 30 -5.37 6.76 -13.63
N ALA A 31 -6.45 7.50 -13.49
CA ALA A 31 -6.61 8.50 -12.44
C ALA A 31 -6.62 7.86 -11.04
N TYR A 32 -7.29 6.71 -10.90
CA TYR A 32 -7.27 5.92 -9.66
C TYR A 32 -5.84 5.44 -9.35
N GLY A 33 -5.15 4.80 -10.28
CA GLY A 33 -3.75 4.40 -10.09
C GLY A 33 -2.82 5.57 -9.80
N GLY A 34 -3.07 6.74 -10.44
CA GLY A 34 -2.37 8.00 -10.19
C GLY A 34 -2.47 8.50 -8.74
N GLY A 35 -3.59 8.22 -8.06
CA GLY A 35 -3.73 8.52 -6.63
C GLY A 35 -2.71 7.78 -5.76
N ASP A 36 -2.44 6.51 -6.06
CA ASP A 36 -1.41 5.73 -5.35
C ASP A 36 0.01 6.17 -5.73
N VAL A 37 0.24 6.54 -7.00
CA VAL A 37 1.50 7.17 -7.44
C VAL A 37 1.76 8.42 -6.62
N ALA A 38 0.77 9.31 -6.43
CA ALA A 38 0.91 10.52 -5.62
C ALA A 38 1.35 10.23 -4.18
N CYS A 39 0.72 9.23 -3.55
CA CYS A 39 1.09 8.79 -2.21
C CYS A 39 2.51 8.22 -2.17
N ASN A 40 2.87 7.38 -3.16
CA ASN A 40 4.15 6.67 -3.17
C ASN A 40 5.33 7.53 -3.65
N VAL A 41 5.12 8.59 -4.42
CA VAL A 41 6.16 9.58 -4.74
C VAL A 41 6.68 10.21 -3.43
N VAL A 42 5.81 10.73 -2.58
CA VAL A 42 6.21 11.33 -1.30
C VAL A 42 6.70 10.27 -0.31
N TYR A 43 5.96 9.18 -0.14
CA TYR A 43 6.35 8.12 0.79
C TYR A 43 7.67 7.42 0.39
N GLY A 44 7.92 7.25 -0.91
CA GLY A 44 9.18 6.73 -1.42
C GLY A 44 10.37 7.62 -1.05
N MET A 45 10.21 8.94 -1.13
CA MET A 45 11.22 9.90 -0.70
C MET A 45 11.49 9.80 0.81
N ILE A 46 10.44 9.71 1.61
CA ILE A 46 10.55 9.53 3.07
C ILE A 46 11.31 8.23 3.38
N ALA A 47 10.93 7.14 2.76
CA ALA A 47 11.47 5.81 3.06
C ALA A 47 12.94 5.64 2.62
N THR A 48 13.38 6.34 1.57
CA THR A 48 14.70 6.12 0.96
C THR A 48 15.68 7.25 1.22
N LEU A 49 15.26 8.51 1.17
CA LEU A 49 16.15 9.65 1.12
C LEU A 49 16.05 10.58 2.34
N LEU A 50 14.98 10.49 3.14
CA LEU A 50 14.77 11.41 4.27
C LEU A 50 15.88 11.30 5.32
N THR A 51 16.33 10.08 5.63
CA THR A 51 17.43 9.87 6.59
C THR A 51 18.71 10.52 6.10
N LEU A 52 19.06 10.32 4.82
CA LEU A 52 20.21 10.95 4.18
C LEU A 52 20.13 12.49 4.27
N PHE A 53 18.95 13.05 3.95
CA PHE A 53 18.75 14.49 4.04
C PHE A 53 18.94 14.99 5.47
N TYR A 54 18.34 14.35 6.47
CA TYR A 54 18.46 14.79 7.86
C TYR A 54 19.87 14.72 8.38
N THR A 55 20.65 13.67 8.03
CA THR A 55 22.03 13.51 8.52
C THR A 55 23.02 14.39 7.78
N ASP A 56 23.01 14.38 6.46
CA ASP A 56 24.09 14.93 5.64
C ASP A 56 23.84 16.39 5.23
N TYR A 57 22.57 16.81 5.12
CA TYR A 57 22.22 18.17 4.70
C TYR A 57 21.65 19.03 5.83
N ALA A 58 20.86 18.45 6.75
CA ALA A 58 20.30 19.18 7.88
C ALA A 58 21.16 19.08 9.16
N GLY A 59 22.21 18.23 9.18
CA GLY A 59 23.15 18.10 10.30
C GLY A 59 22.54 17.48 11.56
N VAL A 60 21.46 16.69 11.42
CA VAL A 60 20.79 16.06 12.55
C VAL A 60 21.46 14.72 12.87
N SER A 61 21.66 14.41 14.17
CA SER A 61 22.29 13.15 14.55
C SER A 61 21.43 11.93 14.13
N VAL A 62 22.11 10.87 13.66
CA VAL A 62 21.44 9.60 13.26
C VAL A 62 20.59 9.03 14.40
N ALA A 63 21.05 9.17 15.66
CA ALA A 63 20.32 8.73 16.83
C ALA A 63 18.99 9.47 17.01
N THR A 64 18.97 10.79 16.78
CA THR A 64 17.77 11.63 16.82
C THR A 64 16.78 11.19 15.75
N VAL A 65 17.22 10.99 14.52
CA VAL A 65 16.38 10.53 13.40
C VAL A 65 15.78 9.15 13.70
N GLY A 66 16.62 8.22 14.17
CA GLY A 66 16.17 6.87 14.55
C GLY A 66 15.13 6.90 15.67
N LEU A 67 15.32 7.74 16.70
CA LEU A 67 14.38 7.89 17.81
C LEU A 67 13.02 8.44 17.34
N VAL A 68 13.02 9.47 16.50
CA VAL A 68 11.80 10.04 15.92
C VAL A 68 11.05 8.96 15.14
N MET A 69 11.73 8.26 14.23
CA MET A 69 11.10 7.22 13.41
C MET A 69 10.54 6.07 14.25
N LEU A 70 11.26 5.67 15.32
CA LEU A 70 10.81 4.61 16.22
C LEU A 70 9.54 5.00 16.99
N ILE A 71 9.52 6.19 17.58
CA ILE A 71 8.35 6.69 18.34
C ILE A 71 7.14 6.84 17.41
N SER A 72 7.34 7.35 16.19
CA SER A 72 6.28 7.56 15.20
C SER A 72 5.57 6.27 14.80
N ARG A 73 6.26 5.12 14.82
CA ARG A 73 5.64 3.82 14.51
C ARG A 73 4.48 3.45 15.43
N PHE A 74 4.53 3.89 16.69
CA PHE A 74 3.43 3.65 17.63
C PHE A 74 2.17 4.45 17.28
N PHE A 75 2.34 5.66 16.76
CA PHE A 75 1.21 6.50 16.35
C PHE A 75 0.59 6.02 15.02
N ASP A 76 1.38 5.48 14.11
CA ASP A 76 0.91 5.04 12.79
C ASP A 76 -0.17 3.95 12.86
N GLY A 77 -0.01 2.97 13.77
CA GLY A 77 -0.99 1.89 13.91
C GLY A 77 -2.34 2.36 14.47
N GLY A 78 -2.31 3.27 15.45
CA GLY A 78 -3.52 3.83 16.07
C GLY A 78 -4.28 4.75 15.13
N SER A 79 -3.58 5.55 14.34
CA SER A 79 -4.18 6.51 13.41
C SER A 79 -5.03 5.85 12.33
N ASP A 80 -4.63 4.68 11.81
CA ASP A 80 -5.38 3.96 10.77
C ASP A 80 -6.77 3.53 11.28
N VAL A 81 -6.84 3.00 12.51
CA VAL A 81 -8.12 2.58 13.11
C VAL A 81 -9.03 3.80 13.34
N VAL A 82 -8.49 4.86 13.91
CA VAL A 82 -9.23 6.11 14.16
C VAL A 82 -9.75 6.68 12.83
N MET A 83 -8.89 6.74 11.82
CA MET A 83 -9.25 7.28 10.51
C MET A 83 -10.30 6.41 9.80
N GLY A 84 -10.24 5.08 9.93
CA GLY A 84 -11.26 4.17 9.42
C GLY A 84 -12.66 4.51 9.96
N PHE A 85 -12.76 4.76 11.27
CA PHE A 85 -14.02 5.21 11.89
C PHE A 85 -14.48 6.58 11.40
N ILE A 86 -13.56 7.52 11.23
CA ILE A 86 -13.89 8.87 10.78
C ILE A 86 -14.42 8.82 9.36
N VAL A 87 -13.76 8.07 8.46
CA VAL A 87 -14.17 7.95 7.06
C VAL A 87 -15.53 7.27 6.95
N ASP A 88 -15.76 6.15 7.66
CA ASP A 88 -17.03 5.42 7.60
C ASP A 88 -18.22 6.24 8.14
N ARG A 89 -17.94 7.30 8.90
CA ARG A 89 -18.97 8.24 9.42
C ARG A 89 -19.02 9.56 8.66
N THR A 90 -18.18 9.71 7.65
CA THR A 90 -18.17 10.94 6.84
C THR A 90 -19.33 10.91 5.84
N HIS A 91 -20.13 11.94 5.87
CA HIS A 91 -21.23 12.19 4.93
C HIS A 91 -21.00 13.54 4.26
N SER A 92 -20.81 13.54 2.95
CA SER A 92 -20.66 14.78 2.19
C SER A 92 -21.35 14.69 0.83
N LYS A 93 -21.53 15.85 0.19
CA LYS A 93 -22.07 15.93 -1.19
C LYS A 93 -21.22 15.22 -2.24
N TRP A 94 -19.97 14.87 -1.91
CA TRP A 94 -19.04 14.18 -2.81
C TRP A 94 -18.88 12.69 -2.47
N GLY A 95 -19.58 12.19 -1.47
CA GLY A 95 -19.47 10.82 -0.96
C GLY A 95 -18.77 10.73 0.40
N GLN A 96 -18.23 9.58 0.71
CA GLN A 96 -17.66 9.22 2.01
C GLN A 96 -16.13 9.29 2.00
N SER A 97 -15.48 8.67 1.03
CA SER A 97 -14.02 8.57 0.89
C SER A 97 -13.41 9.69 0.04
N ARG A 98 -14.09 10.05 -1.03
CA ARG A 98 -13.63 11.03 -2.01
C ARG A 98 -13.32 12.42 -1.43
N PRO A 99 -14.12 13.00 -0.50
CA PRO A 99 -13.82 14.32 0.07
C PRO A 99 -12.49 14.35 0.81
N TRP A 100 -12.07 13.27 1.44
CA TRP A 100 -10.79 13.20 2.16
C TRP A 100 -9.60 13.34 1.23
N ILE A 101 -9.68 12.77 0.02
CA ILE A 101 -8.64 12.94 -1.01
C ILE A 101 -8.49 14.42 -1.37
N LEU A 102 -9.59 15.15 -1.53
CA LEU A 102 -9.57 16.59 -1.81
C LEU A 102 -9.05 17.40 -0.62
N TRP A 103 -9.63 17.20 0.57
CA TRP A 103 -9.31 18.02 1.74
C TRP A 103 -7.86 17.86 2.17
N MET A 104 -7.32 16.67 2.04
CA MET A 104 -5.96 16.36 2.51
C MET A 104 -4.91 16.47 1.42
N SER A 105 -5.26 16.68 0.15
CA SER A 105 -4.30 16.82 -0.96
C SER A 105 -3.32 17.96 -0.75
N LEU A 106 -3.81 19.15 -0.37
CA LEU A 106 -2.97 20.32 -0.09
C LEU A 106 -2.17 20.19 1.22
N PRO A 107 -2.78 19.81 2.37
CA PRO A 107 -2.02 19.54 3.59
C PRO A 107 -0.91 18.51 3.40
N TYR A 108 -1.15 17.44 2.61
CA TYR A 108 -0.15 16.42 2.32
C TYR A 108 1.02 16.97 1.51
N ALA A 109 0.72 17.73 0.44
CA ALA A 109 1.75 18.37 -0.36
C ALA A 109 2.61 19.35 0.46
N LEU A 110 1.98 20.19 1.28
CA LEU A 110 2.68 21.12 2.16
C LEU A 110 3.50 20.39 3.24
N SER A 111 2.96 19.34 3.85
CA SER A 111 3.68 18.55 4.85
C SER A 111 4.93 17.88 4.28
N ALA A 112 4.86 17.41 3.01
CA ALA A 112 6.02 16.86 2.32
C ALA A 112 7.15 17.89 2.11
N ILE A 113 6.80 19.15 1.83
CA ILE A 113 7.80 20.23 1.72
C ILE A 113 8.38 20.56 3.10
N LEU A 114 7.54 20.63 4.14
CA LEU A 114 7.99 20.92 5.51
C LEU A 114 8.99 19.89 6.04
N LEU A 115 8.87 18.61 5.67
CA LEU A 115 9.83 17.57 6.04
C LEU A 115 11.28 17.92 5.65
N PHE A 116 11.45 18.60 4.52
CA PHE A 116 12.76 18.99 3.97
C PHE A 116 13.14 20.46 4.27
N SER A 117 12.35 21.15 5.09
CA SER A 117 12.57 22.55 5.46
C SER A 117 13.04 22.68 6.92
N VAL A 118 14.01 21.85 7.35
CA VAL A 118 14.48 21.80 8.74
C VAL A 118 15.20 23.11 9.11
N PRO A 119 14.79 23.83 10.17
CA PRO A 119 15.46 25.06 10.57
C PRO A 119 16.81 24.78 11.20
N HIS A 120 17.80 25.65 10.92
CA HIS A 120 19.11 25.61 11.58
C HIS A 120 19.01 26.26 12.97
N THR A 121 18.68 25.46 13.99
CA THR A 121 18.48 25.89 15.38
C THR A 121 19.13 24.90 16.35
N ASN A 122 18.84 25.04 17.65
CA ASN A 122 19.35 24.11 18.65
C ASN A 122 18.72 22.70 18.48
N ALA A 123 19.41 21.67 18.95
CA ALA A 123 19.04 20.26 18.79
C ALA A 123 17.64 19.93 19.29
N THR A 124 17.15 20.59 20.36
CA THR A 124 15.83 20.37 20.94
C THR A 124 14.73 20.87 19.99
N ILE A 125 14.89 22.06 19.42
CA ILE A 125 13.92 22.62 18.45
C ILE A 125 13.93 21.81 17.16
N GLN A 126 15.12 21.38 16.67
CA GLN A 126 15.21 20.49 15.52
C GLN A 126 14.51 19.16 15.75
N PHE A 127 14.73 18.52 16.92
CA PHE A 127 14.02 17.29 17.28
C PHE A 127 12.50 17.48 17.26
N LEU A 128 12.00 18.53 17.91
CA LEU A 128 10.58 18.81 17.98
C LEU A 128 9.99 19.10 16.59
N TYR A 129 10.69 19.89 15.78
CA TYR A 129 10.28 20.20 14.41
C TYR A 129 10.18 18.93 13.56
N ILE A 130 11.22 18.09 13.54
CA ILE A 130 11.25 16.84 12.79
C ILE A 130 10.15 15.89 13.29
N PHE A 131 10.00 15.77 14.60
CA PHE A 131 8.96 14.90 15.19
C PHE A 131 7.55 15.34 14.77
N VAL A 132 7.23 16.62 14.86
CA VAL A 132 5.92 17.16 14.50
C VAL A 132 5.68 17.05 12.99
N THR A 133 6.62 17.48 12.15
CA THR A 133 6.44 17.45 10.69
C THR A 133 6.40 16.02 10.14
N TYR A 134 7.20 15.10 10.69
CA TYR A 134 7.19 13.70 10.30
C TYR A 134 5.83 13.05 10.62
N ASN A 135 5.35 13.17 11.86
CA ASN A 135 4.05 12.60 12.24
C ASN A 135 2.88 13.30 11.53
N PHE A 136 2.95 14.61 11.31
CA PHE A 136 1.94 15.31 10.54
C PHE A 136 1.85 14.78 9.10
N CYS A 137 2.97 14.56 8.45
CA CYS A 137 3.00 14.02 7.08
C CYS A 137 2.58 12.55 7.03
N THR A 138 3.21 11.67 7.82
CA THR A 138 3.04 10.21 7.71
C THR A 138 1.81 9.70 8.46
N THR A 139 1.62 10.15 9.70
CA THR A 139 0.55 9.62 10.56
C THR A 139 -0.78 10.32 10.32
N VAL A 140 -0.79 11.63 10.05
CA VAL A 140 -2.04 12.39 9.85
C VAL A 140 -2.38 12.48 8.37
N CYS A 141 -1.59 13.17 7.55
CA CYS A 141 -1.95 13.47 6.16
C CYS A 141 -1.96 12.21 5.28
N TYR A 142 -0.91 11.39 5.35
CA TYR A 142 -0.82 10.16 4.55
C TYR A 142 -1.95 9.18 4.91
N THR A 143 -2.20 8.93 6.19
CA THR A 143 -3.28 8.04 6.63
C THR A 143 -4.65 8.57 6.20
N ALA A 144 -4.88 9.89 6.34
CA ALA A 144 -6.14 10.53 5.97
C ALA A 144 -6.40 10.58 4.43
N ILE A 145 -5.37 10.33 3.60
CA ILE A 145 -5.53 10.13 2.15
C ILE A 145 -5.58 8.65 1.80
N ASN A 146 -4.57 7.89 2.24
CA ASN A 146 -4.34 6.53 1.75
C ASN A 146 -5.46 5.57 2.16
N LEU A 147 -6.03 5.74 3.35
CA LEU A 147 -7.09 4.88 3.85
C LEU A 147 -8.41 5.08 3.11
N PRO A 148 -9.00 6.31 2.98
CA PRO A 148 -10.18 6.51 2.17
C PRO A 148 -9.94 6.24 0.68
N TYR A 149 -8.76 6.54 0.15
CA TYR A 149 -8.37 6.17 -1.20
C TYR A 149 -8.42 4.64 -1.41
N GLY A 150 -7.93 3.88 -0.44
CA GLY A 150 -7.97 2.42 -0.50
C GLY A 150 -9.39 1.85 -0.54
N SER A 151 -10.31 2.42 0.25
CA SER A 151 -11.73 2.02 0.28
C SER A 151 -12.52 2.52 -0.92
N LEU A 152 -12.06 3.57 -1.62
CA LEU A 152 -12.75 4.19 -2.75
C LEU A 152 -13.09 3.20 -3.87
N SER A 153 -12.26 2.19 -4.14
CA SER A 153 -12.52 1.19 -5.19
C SER A 153 -13.83 0.40 -4.95
N ALA A 154 -14.15 0.10 -3.69
CA ALA A 154 -15.39 -0.57 -3.32
C ALA A 154 -16.61 0.35 -3.43
N MET A 155 -16.41 1.66 -3.37
CA MET A 155 -17.46 2.66 -3.54
C MET A 155 -17.66 3.10 -5.00
N MET A 156 -16.66 2.88 -5.85
CA MET A 156 -16.74 3.17 -7.28
C MET A 156 -17.52 2.13 -8.07
N THR A 157 -17.55 0.86 -7.63
CA THR A 157 -18.26 -0.21 -8.34
C THR A 157 -18.47 -1.43 -7.47
N ARG A 158 -19.59 -2.12 -7.70
CA ARG A 158 -19.86 -3.47 -7.14
C ARG A 158 -19.39 -4.59 -8.06
N ASP A 159 -19.03 -4.29 -9.31
CA ASP A 159 -18.47 -5.28 -10.23
C ASP A 159 -17.05 -5.67 -9.82
N SER A 160 -16.90 -6.92 -9.41
CA SER A 160 -15.62 -7.50 -9.00
C SER A 160 -14.53 -7.41 -10.09
N LYS A 161 -14.91 -7.55 -11.38
CA LYS A 161 -13.97 -7.41 -12.50
C LYS A 161 -13.41 -6.00 -12.61
N GLN A 162 -14.27 -5.00 -12.44
CA GLN A 162 -13.84 -3.59 -12.47
C GLN A 162 -12.98 -3.24 -11.27
N ARG A 163 -13.28 -3.77 -10.08
CA ARG A 163 -12.43 -3.59 -8.89
C ARG A 163 -11.04 -4.22 -9.06
N ASP A 164 -10.98 -5.40 -9.66
CA ASP A 164 -9.68 -6.03 -9.96
C ASP A 164 -8.86 -5.19 -10.93
N LEU A 165 -9.50 -4.61 -11.97
CA LEU A 165 -8.81 -3.70 -12.89
C LEU A 165 -8.33 -2.44 -12.18
N LEU A 166 -9.10 -1.85 -11.28
CA LEU A 166 -8.65 -0.73 -10.45
C LEU A 166 -7.43 -1.12 -9.59
N SER A 167 -7.48 -2.31 -8.96
CA SER A 167 -6.35 -2.86 -8.20
C SER A 167 -5.10 -3.02 -9.05
N VAL A 168 -5.23 -3.57 -10.26
CA VAL A 168 -4.12 -3.75 -11.21
C VAL A 168 -3.48 -2.42 -11.59
N PHE A 169 -4.29 -1.40 -11.93
CA PHE A 169 -3.76 -0.07 -12.24
C PHE A 169 -3.08 0.58 -11.03
N ARG A 170 -3.65 0.42 -9.85
CA ARG A 170 -3.06 0.88 -8.60
C ARG A 170 -1.68 0.25 -8.37
N MET A 171 -1.63 -1.08 -8.34
CA MET A 171 -0.42 -1.83 -8.01
C MET A 171 0.64 -1.83 -9.12
N GLY A 172 0.23 -1.65 -10.37
CA GLY A 172 1.14 -1.55 -11.50
C GLY A 172 1.79 -0.17 -11.63
N LEU A 173 1.04 0.92 -11.41
CA LEU A 173 1.56 2.28 -11.57
C LEU A 173 2.35 2.77 -10.35
N SER A 174 2.00 2.32 -9.14
CA SER A 174 2.60 2.79 -7.90
C SER A 174 4.12 2.58 -7.81
N PRO A 175 4.68 1.39 -8.11
CA PRO A 175 6.12 1.19 -8.12
C PRO A 175 6.85 2.04 -9.18
N MET A 176 6.22 2.27 -10.33
CA MET A 176 6.79 3.13 -11.38
C MET A 176 6.98 4.56 -10.88
N GLY A 177 5.93 5.13 -10.25
CA GLY A 177 6.00 6.48 -9.68
C GLY A 177 7.10 6.61 -8.63
N ARG A 178 7.21 5.62 -7.73
CA ARG A 178 8.25 5.57 -6.70
C ARG A 178 9.66 5.51 -7.30
N ILE A 179 9.89 4.63 -8.29
CA ILE A 179 11.21 4.51 -8.94
C ILE A 179 11.59 5.82 -9.61
N ILE A 180 10.69 6.43 -10.38
CA ILE A 180 10.94 7.70 -11.06
C ILE A 180 11.29 8.79 -10.04
N ALA A 181 10.50 8.94 -8.99
CA ALA A 181 10.73 9.95 -7.96
C ALA A 181 12.11 9.78 -7.30
N VAL A 182 12.41 8.59 -6.81
CA VAL A 182 13.67 8.32 -6.10
C VAL A 182 14.89 8.48 -7.02
N THR A 183 14.81 7.97 -8.25
CA THR A 183 15.94 8.01 -9.20
C THR A 183 16.19 9.42 -9.71
N CYS A 184 15.16 10.21 -10.00
CA CYS A 184 15.32 11.58 -10.51
C CYS A 184 15.72 12.59 -9.43
N THR A 185 15.49 12.29 -8.16
CA THR A 185 15.71 13.27 -7.08
C THR A 185 17.17 13.68 -6.94
N MET A 186 18.10 12.74 -6.84
CA MET A 186 19.53 13.08 -6.65
C MET A 186 20.13 13.89 -7.82
N PRO A 187 19.87 13.56 -9.10
CA PRO A 187 20.25 14.41 -10.22
C PRO A 187 19.67 15.83 -10.15
N LEU A 188 18.38 15.96 -9.77
CA LEU A 188 17.74 17.28 -9.64
C LEU A 188 18.34 18.10 -8.50
N ILE A 189 18.66 17.48 -7.36
CA ILE A 189 19.32 18.17 -6.23
C ILE A 189 20.67 18.74 -6.66
N LYS A 190 21.48 17.96 -7.36
CA LYS A 190 22.76 18.44 -7.90
C LYS A 190 22.59 19.60 -8.88
N LEU A 191 21.54 19.54 -9.72
CA LEU A 191 21.23 20.61 -10.68
C LEU A 191 20.85 21.92 -9.97
N PHE A 192 20.18 21.86 -8.81
CA PHE A 192 19.70 23.02 -8.06
C PHE A 192 20.68 23.56 -7.01
N GLY A 193 21.90 23.00 -6.91
CA GLY A 193 22.97 23.55 -6.08
C GLY A 193 23.47 22.66 -4.94
N ASP A 194 22.95 21.44 -4.82
CA ASP A 194 23.37 20.39 -3.84
C ASP A 194 23.40 20.88 -2.37
N ASP A 195 22.43 21.72 -2.01
CA ASP A 195 22.26 22.27 -0.67
C ASP A 195 20.86 21.96 -0.12
N GLN A 196 20.58 22.34 1.12
CA GLN A 196 19.27 22.16 1.73
C GLN A 196 18.16 22.86 0.92
N SER A 197 18.44 24.01 0.31
CA SER A 197 17.45 24.73 -0.51
C SER A 197 17.09 23.95 -1.78
N ALA A 198 18.06 23.22 -2.35
CA ALA A 198 17.81 22.33 -3.48
C ALA A 198 16.85 21.20 -3.11
N TRP A 199 16.98 20.61 -1.92
CA TRP A 199 16.02 19.61 -1.42
C TRP A 199 14.59 20.18 -1.32
N VAL A 200 14.43 21.38 -0.77
CA VAL A 200 13.12 22.04 -0.67
C VAL A 200 12.51 22.29 -2.05
N LYS A 201 13.32 22.77 -3.03
CA LYS A 201 12.84 22.99 -4.41
C LYS A 201 12.41 21.69 -5.08
N VAL A 202 13.21 20.62 -4.98
CA VAL A 202 12.91 19.32 -5.58
C VAL A 202 11.67 18.69 -4.92
N MET A 203 11.57 18.77 -3.58
CA MET A 203 10.37 18.30 -2.89
C MET A 203 9.12 19.11 -3.24
N SER A 204 9.26 20.41 -3.50
CA SER A 204 8.15 21.24 -3.98
C SER A 204 7.64 20.78 -5.36
N ILE A 205 8.54 20.36 -6.25
CA ILE A 205 8.17 19.78 -7.55
C ILE A 205 7.39 18.47 -7.34
N TRP A 206 7.93 17.54 -6.53
CA TRP A 206 7.25 16.27 -6.25
C TRP A 206 5.93 16.45 -5.51
N ALA A 207 5.86 17.37 -4.57
CA ALA A 207 4.63 17.73 -3.86
C ALA A 207 3.56 18.31 -4.80
N ALA A 208 3.95 19.17 -5.75
CA ALA A 208 3.05 19.70 -6.78
C ALA A 208 2.52 18.58 -7.70
N ILE A 209 3.39 17.65 -8.13
CA ILE A 209 2.97 16.49 -8.93
C ILE A 209 1.99 15.63 -8.13
N ALA A 210 2.30 15.31 -6.86
CA ALA A 210 1.42 14.54 -6.00
C ALA A 210 0.07 15.23 -5.79
N PHE A 211 0.06 16.53 -5.54
CA PHE A 211 -1.16 17.32 -5.42
C PHE A 211 -2.02 17.24 -6.69
N LEU A 212 -1.43 17.47 -7.87
CA LEU A 212 -2.14 17.39 -9.14
C LEU A 212 -2.74 16.00 -9.40
N LEU A 213 -1.99 14.94 -9.12
CA LEU A 213 -2.47 13.57 -9.28
C LEU A 213 -3.64 13.26 -8.33
N LEU A 214 -3.60 13.75 -7.08
CA LEU A 214 -4.70 13.60 -6.12
C LEU A 214 -5.94 14.37 -6.57
N ILE A 215 -5.78 15.57 -7.12
CA ILE A 215 -6.92 16.35 -7.69
C ILE A 215 -7.51 15.63 -8.90
N ILE A 216 -6.67 15.08 -9.80
CA ILE A 216 -7.15 14.29 -10.94
C ILE A 216 -7.90 13.04 -10.45
N CYS A 217 -7.39 12.35 -9.42
CA CYS A 217 -8.06 11.23 -8.79
C CYS A 217 -9.42 11.64 -8.23
N PHE A 218 -9.50 12.73 -7.47
CA PHE A 218 -10.75 13.26 -6.94
C PHE A 218 -11.77 13.59 -8.04
N VAL A 219 -11.33 14.22 -9.13
CA VAL A 219 -12.23 14.66 -10.21
C VAL A 219 -12.77 13.49 -11.03
N LYS A 220 -11.93 12.46 -11.27
CA LYS A 220 -12.28 11.34 -12.17
C LYS A 220 -12.86 10.11 -11.46
N CYS A 221 -12.55 9.91 -10.18
CA CYS A 221 -13.01 8.75 -9.42
C CYS A 221 -14.26 9.11 -8.62
N GLU A 222 -15.43 8.85 -9.17
CA GLU A 222 -16.73 9.14 -8.54
C GLU A 222 -17.22 7.93 -7.75
N GLU A 223 -17.79 8.17 -6.57
CA GLU A 223 -18.49 7.15 -5.79
C GLU A 223 -19.86 6.94 -6.43
N THR A 224 -20.08 5.78 -7.04
CA THR A 224 -21.34 5.45 -7.76
C THR A 224 -22.18 4.45 -6.99
N VAL A 225 -21.61 3.77 -6.00
CA VAL A 225 -22.33 2.86 -5.13
C VAL A 225 -23.10 3.68 -4.10
N HIS A 226 -24.32 4.09 -4.47
CA HIS A 226 -25.24 4.70 -3.52
C HIS A 226 -25.69 3.63 -2.54
N ILE A 227 -25.30 3.77 -1.29
CA ILE A 227 -25.90 3.03 -0.19
C ILE A 227 -27.27 3.70 -0.01
N ALA A 228 -28.36 2.95 -0.27
CA ALA A 228 -29.72 3.40 0.06
C ALA A 228 -29.68 3.99 1.47
N ALA A 229 -30.30 5.15 1.67
CA ALA A 229 -30.15 5.99 2.85
C ALA A 229 -29.98 5.14 4.11
N ARG A 230 -28.76 5.09 4.61
CA ARG A 230 -28.41 4.37 5.84
C ARG A 230 -29.36 4.91 6.88
N SER A 231 -30.21 4.05 7.41
CA SER A 231 -31.01 4.43 8.59
C SER A 231 -30.08 5.15 9.54
N GLU A 232 -30.49 6.33 10.06
CA GLU A 232 -29.67 7.21 10.93
C GLU A 232 -29.16 6.52 12.22
N GLU A 233 -29.40 5.24 12.36
CA GLU A 233 -28.90 4.43 13.46
C GLU A 233 -27.36 4.38 13.43
N LYS A 234 -26.75 5.18 14.26
CA LYS A 234 -25.31 5.14 14.54
C LYS A 234 -24.95 3.76 15.04
N ILE A 235 -24.40 2.91 14.15
CA ILE A 235 -23.98 1.57 14.53
C ILE A 235 -22.92 1.68 15.62
N PRO A 236 -23.16 1.07 16.82
CA PRO A 236 -22.18 1.11 17.91
C PRO A 236 -20.84 0.50 17.45
N VAL A 237 -19.72 1.13 17.84
CA VAL A 237 -18.36 0.68 17.51
C VAL A 237 -18.16 -0.79 17.82
N GLY A 238 -18.68 -1.28 18.96
CA GLY A 238 -18.58 -2.69 19.34
C GLY A 238 -19.28 -3.66 18.34
N ARG A 239 -20.41 -3.24 17.76
CA ARG A 239 -21.11 -4.05 16.75
C ARG A 239 -20.32 -4.09 15.43
N SER A 240 -19.74 -2.96 15.04
CA SER A 240 -18.85 -2.86 13.88
C SER A 240 -17.61 -3.74 14.03
N LEU A 241 -16.96 -3.68 15.18
CA LEU A 241 -15.79 -4.49 15.48
C LEU A 241 -16.14 -5.99 15.52
N LYS A 242 -17.26 -6.36 16.13
CA LYS A 242 -17.75 -7.75 16.15
C LYS A 242 -18.03 -8.28 14.75
N ALA A 243 -18.68 -7.49 13.90
CA ALA A 243 -18.93 -7.86 12.51
C ALA A 243 -17.64 -8.09 11.72
N LEU A 244 -16.62 -7.23 11.93
CA LEU A 244 -15.30 -7.37 11.31
C LEU A 244 -14.60 -8.67 11.76
N VAL A 245 -14.49 -8.91 13.07
CA VAL A 245 -13.77 -10.06 13.63
C VAL A 245 -14.46 -11.39 13.28
N THR A 246 -15.79 -11.41 13.16
CA THR A 246 -16.57 -12.61 12.77
C THR A 246 -16.63 -12.85 11.26
N ASN A 247 -16.08 -11.93 10.45
CA ASN A 247 -15.95 -12.11 9.01
C ASN A 247 -14.70 -12.95 8.69
N GLN A 248 -14.89 -14.23 8.41
CA GLN A 248 -13.78 -15.15 8.13
C GLN A 248 -12.93 -14.76 6.90
N TYR A 249 -13.54 -14.13 5.88
CA TYR A 249 -12.82 -13.70 4.69
C TYR A 249 -12.04 -12.41 4.91
N PHE A 250 -12.41 -11.61 5.89
CA PHE A 250 -11.59 -10.49 6.36
C PHE A 250 -10.21 -10.98 6.81
N TRP A 251 -10.16 -12.00 7.65
CA TRP A 251 -8.89 -12.57 8.13
C TRP A 251 -8.05 -13.15 7.00
N ALA A 252 -8.69 -13.82 6.03
CA ALA A 252 -7.98 -14.36 4.87
C ALA A 252 -7.32 -13.25 4.04
N VAL A 253 -8.05 -12.19 3.70
CA VAL A 253 -7.51 -11.08 2.90
C VAL A 253 -6.48 -10.26 3.70
N LEU A 254 -6.72 -10.04 5.00
CA LEU A 254 -5.75 -9.42 5.90
C LEU A 254 -4.42 -10.18 5.89
N LEU A 255 -4.46 -11.51 6.06
CA LEU A 255 -3.26 -12.34 6.05
C LEU A 255 -2.56 -12.31 4.69
N LEU A 256 -3.29 -12.39 3.58
CA LEU A 256 -2.72 -12.29 2.24
C LEU A 256 -2.00 -10.95 2.03
N TRP A 257 -2.62 -9.84 2.42
CA TRP A 257 -2.01 -8.51 2.32
C TRP A 257 -0.83 -8.35 3.27
N MET A 258 -0.94 -8.87 4.50
CA MET A 258 0.16 -8.90 5.46
C MET A 258 1.34 -9.70 4.90
N PHE A 259 1.12 -10.90 4.36
CA PHE A 259 2.19 -11.73 3.76
C PHE A 259 2.86 -11.03 2.58
N GLN A 260 2.09 -10.38 1.71
CA GLN A 260 2.65 -9.59 0.60
C GLN A 260 3.59 -8.49 1.11
N SER A 261 3.13 -7.69 2.08
CA SER A 261 3.94 -6.59 2.63
C SER A 261 5.15 -7.09 3.40
N THR A 262 5.00 -8.20 4.13
CA THR A 262 6.09 -8.88 4.83
C THR A 262 7.16 -9.36 3.85
N ASN A 263 6.75 -9.98 2.72
CA ASN A 263 7.67 -10.44 1.68
C ASN A 263 8.46 -9.28 1.07
N GLN A 264 7.78 -8.19 0.72
CA GLN A 264 8.44 -6.97 0.22
C GLN A 264 9.45 -6.40 1.23
N ALA A 265 9.11 -6.42 2.53
CA ALA A 265 10.03 -5.96 3.58
C ALA A 265 11.23 -6.90 3.73
N VAL A 266 11.02 -8.21 3.72
CA VAL A 266 12.10 -9.20 3.82
C VAL A 266 13.07 -9.06 2.65
N VAL A 267 12.55 -9.13 1.42
CA VAL A 267 13.38 -9.06 0.20
C VAL A 267 14.07 -7.71 0.11
N GLY A 268 13.34 -6.62 0.29
CA GLY A 268 13.89 -5.26 0.20
C GLY A 268 14.98 -4.98 1.25
N THR A 269 14.87 -5.57 2.44
CA THR A 269 15.88 -5.39 3.50
C THR A 269 17.11 -6.25 3.27
N ILE A 270 16.94 -7.51 2.87
CA ILE A 270 18.06 -8.47 2.81
C ILE A 270 18.84 -8.44 1.49
N LEU A 271 18.21 -8.05 0.38
CA LEU A 271 18.82 -8.05 -0.94
C LEU A 271 20.10 -7.18 -1.04
N PRO A 272 20.18 -5.96 -0.46
CA PRO A 272 21.42 -5.19 -0.45
C PRO A 272 22.58 -5.92 0.25
N TYR A 273 22.29 -6.56 1.40
CA TYR A 273 23.29 -7.36 2.13
C TYR A 273 23.73 -8.58 1.32
N TYR A 274 22.78 -9.23 0.64
CA TYR A 274 23.08 -10.37 -0.22
C TYR A 274 24.03 -9.97 -1.35
N CYS A 275 23.75 -8.87 -2.04
CA CYS A 275 24.61 -8.36 -3.11
C CYS A 275 26.00 -7.97 -2.59
N LYS A 276 26.08 -7.31 -1.43
CA LYS A 276 27.35 -6.87 -0.84
C LYS A 276 28.22 -8.02 -0.39
N TYR A 277 27.66 -9.00 0.33
CA TYR A 277 28.45 -10.03 1.01
C TYR A 277 28.55 -11.37 0.25
N VAL A 278 27.64 -11.65 -0.65
CA VAL A 278 27.65 -12.89 -1.46
C VAL A 278 28.21 -12.63 -2.86
N PHE A 279 27.75 -11.56 -3.52
CA PHE A 279 28.23 -11.19 -4.86
C PHE A 279 29.43 -10.23 -4.85
N HIS A 280 29.81 -9.69 -3.68
CA HIS A 280 30.85 -8.66 -3.54
C HIS A 280 30.60 -7.44 -4.43
N ASN A 281 29.33 -7.12 -4.69
CA ASN A 281 28.89 -6.01 -5.53
C ASN A 281 27.57 -5.42 -4.98
N ASP A 282 27.66 -4.22 -4.46
CA ASP A 282 26.55 -3.53 -3.79
C ASP A 282 25.82 -2.50 -4.65
N SER A 283 26.22 -2.32 -5.92
CA SER A 283 25.66 -1.29 -6.79
C SER A 283 24.87 -1.85 -7.97
N TRP A 284 25.52 -2.25 -9.06
CA TRP A 284 24.81 -2.60 -10.27
C TRP A 284 24.04 -3.94 -10.16
N MET A 285 24.58 -4.92 -9.43
CA MET A 285 23.90 -6.22 -9.25
C MET A 285 22.63 -6.07 -8.43
N TYR A 286 22.68 -5.27 -7.36
CA TYR A 286 21.47 -4.92 -6.59
C TYR A 286 20.42 -4.25 -7.47
N SER A 287 20.82 -3.20 -8.19
CA SER A 287 19.90 -2.47 -9.07
C SER A 287 19.30 -3.36 -10.15
N THR A 288 20.10 -4.25 -10.74
CA THR A 288 19.63 -5.18 -11.78
C THR A 288 18.63 -6.17 -11.23
N LEU A 289 18.89 -6.80 -10.08
CA LEU A 289 17.96 -7.74 -9.44
C LEU A 289 16.65 -7.05 -9.05
N TYR A 290 16.74 -5.90 -8.38
CA TYR A 290 15.58 -5.15 -7.94
C TYR A 290 14.71 -4.64 -9.11
N LEU A 291 15.34 -4.06 -10.14
CA LEU A 291 14.61 -3.54 -11.30
C LEU A 291 14.00 -4.66 -12.14
N SER A 292 14.74 -5.75 -12.39
CA SER A 292 14.21 -6.87 -13.18
C SER A 292 13.01 -7.53 -12.50
N GLU A 293 13.07 -7.76 -11.19
CA GLU A 293 11.93 -8.27 -10.43
C GLU A 293 10.74 -7.32 -10.51
N THR A 294 10.97 -6.02 -10.28
CA THR A 294 9.91 -5.01 -10.30
C THR A 294 9.27 -4.88 -11.68
N ILE A 295 10.06 -4.89 -12.76
CA ILE A 295 9.55 -4.82 -14.14
C ILE A 295 8.70 -6.05 -14.44
N VAL A 296 9.19 -7.24 -14.12
CA VAL A 296 8.45 -8.49 -14.33
C VAL A 296 7.16 -8.49 -13.52
N LEU A 297 7.21 -8.11 -12.25
CA LEU A 297 6.04 -7.98 -11.39
C LEU A 297 4.98 -7.04 -12.01
N ILE A 298 5.37 -5.87 -12.48
CA ILE A 298 4.47 -4.89 -13.11
C ILE A 298 3.84 -5.50 -14.37
N VAL A 299 4.65 -6.05 -15.28
CA VAL A 299 4.17 -6.62 -16.55
C VAL A 299 3.16 -7.73 -16.28
N PHE A 300 3.48 -8.68 -15.41
CA PHE A 300 2.57 -9.79 -15.10
C PHE A 300 1.35 -9.35 -14.29
N THR A 301 1.45 -8.32 -13.45
CA THR A 301 0.29 -7.72 -12.78
C THR A 301 -0.74 -7.23 -13.80
N PHE A 302 -0.30 -6.55 -14.88
CA PHE A 302 -1.19 -6.11 -15.95
C PHE A 302 -1.72 -7.27 -16.84
N LEU A 303 -1.02 -8.39 -16.89
CA LEU A 303 -1.48 -9.59 -17.61
C LEU A 303 -2.49 -10.43 -16.81
N CYS A 304 -2.48 -10.34 -15.49
CA CYS A 304 -3.37 -11.11 -14.60
C CYS A 304 -4.87 -11.02 -14.96
N PRO A 305 -5.45 -9.85 -15.31
CA PRO A 305 -6.87 -9.76 -15.68
C PRO A 305 -7.26 -10.62 -16.89
N LEU A 306 -6.34 -10.85 -17.82
CA LEU A 306 -6.59 -11.67 -19.01
C LEU A 306 -6.84 -13.15 -18.66
N LEU A 307 -6.19 -13.63 -17.60
CA LEU A 307 -6.29 -15.02 -17.14
C LEU A 307 -7.37 -15.21 -16.05
N ARG A 308 -7.87 -14.11 -15.48
CA ARG A 308 -8.82 -14.13 -14.37
C ARG A 308 -10.11 -14.89 -14.70
N ASP A 309 -10.65 -14.65 -15.89
CA ASP A 309 -11.93 -15.25 -16.30
C ASP A 309 -11.84 -16.77 -16.53
N MET A 310 -10.63 -17.26 -16.83
CA MET A 310 -10.37 -18.68 -17.01
C MET A 310 -10.08 -19.41 -15.69
N LEU A 311 -9.27 -18.82 -14.83
CA LEU A 311 -8.72 -19.48 -13.65
C LEU A 311 -9.41 -19.06 -12.35
N GLY A 312 -9.94 -17.83 -12.28
CA GLY A 312 -10.44 -17.19 -11.05
C GLY A 312 -9.30 -16.65 -10.18
N LYS A 313 -9.62 -15.65 -9.31
CA LYS A 313 -8.62 -14.98 -8.46
C LYS A 313 -7.89 -15.94 -7.53
N ARG A 314 -8.66 -16.81 -6.83
CA ARG A 314 -8.12 -17.80 -5.90
C ARG A 314 -7.08 -18.70 -6.55
N ASN A 315 -7.43 -19.33 -7.68
CA ASN A 315 -6.54 -20.29 -8.33
C ASN A 315 -5.30 -19.60 -8.90
N MET A 316 -5.41 -18.35 -9.35
CA MET A 316 -4.26 -17.55 -9.78
C MET A 316 -3.31 -17.23 -8.62
N ILE A 317 -3.82 -16.85 -7.45
CA ILE A 317 -3.00 -16.62 -6.25
C ILE A 317 -2.33 -17.93 -5.81
N VAL A 318 -3.03 -19.05 -5.82
CA VAL A 318 -2.48 -20.38 -5.50
C VAL A 318 -1.38 -20.76 -6.50
N ALA A 319 -1.62 -20.62 -7.81
CA ALA A 319 -0.63 -20.90 -8.84
C ALA A 319 0.59 -19.99 -8.71
N GLY A 320 0.38 -18.71 -8.43
CA GLY A 320 1.45 -17.74 -8.16
C GLY A 320 2.28 -18.14 -6.94
N ALA A 321 1.63 -18.52 -5.84
CA ALA A 321 2.33 -19.00 -4.64
C ALA A 321 3.17 -20.25 -4.92
N VAL A 322 2.62 -21.22 -5.64
CA VAL A 322 3.39 -22.42 -6.07
C VAL A 322 4.59 -22.02 -6.92
N LEU A 323 4.44 -21.07 -7.82
CA LEU A 323 5.53 -20.60 -8.68
C LEU A 323 6.65 -19.93 -7.87
N VAL A 324 6.30 -19.13 -6.83
CA VAL A 324 7.30 -18.57 -5.92
C VAL A 324 8.02 -19.67 -5.14
N LEU A 325 7.29 -20.68 -4.66
CA LEU A 325 7.91 -21.81 -3.94
C LEU A 325 8.88 -22.60 -4.85
N ILE A 326 8.51 -22.82 -6.12
CA ILE A 326 9.39 -23.42 -7.13
C ILE A 326 10.62 -22.52 -7.36
N SER A 327 10.43 -21.22 -7.51
CA SER A 327 11.52 -20.26 -7.68
C SER A 327 12.52 -20.32 -6.52
N GLN A 328 12.03 -20.35 -5.28
CA GLN A 328 12.90 -20.46 -4.09
C GLN A 328 13.59 -21.84 -4.00
N GLY A 329 12.90 -22.91 -4.39
CA GLY A 329 13.50 -24.25 -4.52
C GLY A 329 14.61 -24.30 -5.56
N LEU A 330 14.41 -23.66 -6.72
CA LEU A 330 15.44 -23.53 -7.75
C LEU A 330 16.61 -22.67 -7.29
N PHE A 331 16.33 -21.58 -6.55
CA PHE A 331 17.39 -20.73 -6.00
C PHE A 331 18.34 -21.50 -5.10
N PHE A 332 17.84 -22.50 -4.36
CA PHE A 332 18.66 -23.36 -3.49
C PHE A 332 19.77 -24.14 -4.26
N LEU A 333 19.56 -24.44 -5.54
CA LEU A 333 20.51 -25.20 -6.34
C LEU A 333 21.83 -24.44 -6.60
N ASN A 334 21.77 -23.10 -6.69
CA ASN A 334 22.97 -22.28 -6.88
C ASN A 334 22.79 -20.86 -6.34
N THR A 335 23.17 -20.67 -5.08
CA THR A 335 23.02 -19.39 -4.38
C THR A 335 24.09 -18.36 -4.70
N THR A 336 25.20 -18.76 -5.36
CA THR A 336 26.35 -17.89 -5.63
C THR A 336 26.40 -17.35 -7.06
N SER A 337 25.62 -17.93 -7.98
CA SER A 337 25.58 -17.47 -9.36
C SER A 337 24.62 -16.29 -9.56
N PHE A 338 25.12 -15.16 -10.01
CA PHE A 338 24.30 -13.97 -10.28
C PHE A 338 23.23 -14.25 -11.36
N SER A 339 23.59 -14.89 -12.47
CA SER A 339 22.64 -15.19 -13.55
C SER A 339 21.51 -16.12 -13.08
N TRP A 340 21.84 -17.09 -12.21
CA TRP A 340 20.85 -17.99 -11.64
C TRP A 340 19.93 -17.25 -10.65
N CYS A 341 20.51 -16.40 -9.79
CA CYS A 341 19.75 -15.53 -8.89
C CYS A 341 18.82 -14.59 -9.68
N LEU A 342 19.29 -14.00 -10.78
CA LEU A 342 18.48 -13.14 -11.65
C LEU A 342 17.29 -13.91 -12.23
N PHE A 343 17.51 -15.11 -12.76
CA PHE A 343 16.45 -15.94 -13.31
C PHE A 343 15.40 -16.29 -12.24
N THR A 344 15.83 -16.75 -11.08
CA THR A 344 14.89 -17.10 -9.99
C THR A 344 14.19 -15.89 -9.43
N THR A 345 14.84 -14.74 -9.33
CA THR A 345 14.22 -13.49 -8.91
C THR A 345 13.12 -13.04 -9.89
N MET A 346 13.38 -13.12 -11.19
CA MET A 346 12.35 -12.84 -12.21
C MET A 346 11.18 -13.82 -12.11
N LEU A 347 11.44 -15.11 -11.92
CA LEU A 347 10.40 -16.12 -11.75
C LEU A 347 9.56 -15.88 -10.49
N ARG A 348 10.19 -15.41 -9.40
CA ARG A 348 9.49 -14.97 -8.19
C ARG A 348 8.56 -13.80 -8.48
N GLY A 349 9.02 -12.77 -9.21
CA GLY A 349 8.20 -11.63 -9.63
C GLY A 349 6.95 -12.04 -10.41
N VAL A 350 7.06 -13.05 -11.31
CA VAL A 350 5.89 -13.63 -12.00
C VAL A 350 4.89 -14.23 -10.99
N GLY A 351 5.40 -14.99 -10.01
CA GLY A 351 4.56 -15.66 -9.00
C GLY A 351 3.91 -14.71 -8.00
N GLU A 352 4.51 -13.55 -7.72
CA GLU A 352 3.94 -12.53 -6.83
C GLU A 352 2.82 -11.71 -7.51
N ALA A 353 2.84 -11.60 -8.84
CA ALA A 353 1.95 -10.74 -9.60
C ALA A 353 0.45 -10.99 -9.35
N PRO A 354 -0.09 -12.24 -9.27
CA PRO A 354 -1.50 -12.46 -8.98
C PRO A 354 -1.94 -11.93 -7.63
N LEU A 355 -1.10 -12.06 -6.60
CA LEU A 355 -1.41 -11.52 -5.27
C LEU A 355 -1.45 -9.99 -5.30
N CYS A 356 -0.48 -9.35 -5.94
CA CYS A 356 -0.48 -7.90 -6.16
C CYS A 356 -1.71 -7.43 -6.95
N ALA A 357 -2.08 -8.14 -8.02
CA ALA A 357 -3.19 -7.77 -8.89
C ALA A 357 -4.54 -7.76 -8.16
N PHE A 358 -4.79 -8.76 -7.29
CA PHE A 358 -6.14 -9.03 -6.82
C PHE A 358 -6.39 -8.69 -5.35
N VAL A 359 -5.38 -8.50 -4.50
CA VAL A 359 -5.56 -8.29 -3.05
C VAL A 359 -6.53 -7.15 -2.72
N PHE A 360 -6.42 -6.01 -3.41
CA PHE A 360 -7.32 -4.87 -3.19
C PHE A 360 -8.72 -5.08 -3.77
N GLY A 361 -8.84 -5.81 -4.87
CA GLY A 361 -10.12 -6.25 -5.40
C GLY A 361 -10.86 -7.20 -4.45
N MET A 362 -10.11 -8.10 -3.79
CA MET A 362 -10.66 -9.02 -2.78
C MET A 362 -11.16 -8.30 -1.52
N ILE A 363 -10.56 -7.16 -1.13
CA ILE A 363 -11.07 -6.32 -0.03
C ILE A 363 -12.53 -5.92 -0.32
N GLY A 364 -12.83 -5.46 -1.56
CA GLY A 364 -14.18 -5.13 -1.96
C GLY A 364 -15.14 -6.32 -1.88
N ASP A 365 -14.69 -7.52 -2.27
CA ASP A 365 -15.51 -8.74 -2.17
C ASP A 365 -15.81 -9.11 -0.71
N VAL A 366 -14.88 -8.86 0.22
CA VAL A 366 -15.08 -9.05 1.67
C VAL A 366 -16.05 -8.03 2.25
N VAL A 367 -16.10 -6.81 1.73
CA VAL A 367 -17.08 -5.78 2.10
C VAL A 367 -18.50 -6.25 1.75
N GLU A 368 -18.71 -6.73 0.51
CA GLU A 368 -20.02 -7.26 0.06
C GLU A 368 -20.44 -8.50 0.88
N PHE A 369 -19.50 -9.40 1.20
CA PHE A 369 -19.77 -10.52 2.08
C PHE A 369 -20.16 -10.07 3.51
N GLY A 370 -19.49 -9.05 4.04
CA GLY A 370 -19.82 -8.44 5.34
C GLY A 370 -21.23 -7.86 5.35
N GLN A 371 -21.63 -7.15 4.31
CA GLN A 371 -22.97 -6.61 4.14
C GLN A 371 -24.02 -7.75 4.05
N TRP A 372 -23.76 -8.80 3.27
CA TRP A 372 -24.64 -9.96 3.15
C TRP A 372 -24.87 -10.68 4.48
N LYS A 373 -23.77 -10.91 5.24
CA LYS A 373 -23.81 -11.73 6.46
C LYS A 373 -24.26 -10.95 7.71
N HIS A 374 -23.83 -9.70 7.83
CA HIS A 374 -23.99 -8.89 9.06
C HIS A 374 -24.92 -7.70 8.90
N HIS A 375 -25.43 -7.45 7.68
CA HIS A 375 -26.23 -6.27 7.33
C HIS A 375 -25.52 -4.94 7.63
N ILE A 376 -24.18 -4.96 7.65
CA ILE A 376 -23.33 -3.80 7.90
C ILE A 376 -22.28 -3.72 6.81
N ARG A 377 -22.23 -2.59 6.12
CA ARG A 377 -21.25 -2.30 5.10
C ARG A 377 -20.14 -1.41 5.69
N GLN A 378 -18.87 -1.84 5.61
CA GLN A 378 -17.75 -1.23 6.33
C GLN A 378 -16.49 -1.21 5.46
N GLU A 379 -16.44 -0.37 4.41
CA GLU A 379 -15.34 -0.34 3.46
C GLU A 379 -14.03 0.12 4.11
N SER A 380 -14.07 1.31 4.71
CA SER A 380 -12.87 1.94 5.24
C SER A 380 -12.36 1.22 6.49
N PHE A 381 -13.26 0.64 7.28
CA PHE A 381 -12.88 -0.09 8.48
C PHE A 381 -12.21 -1.44 8.16
N ILE A 382 -12.68 -2.14 7.12
CA ILE A 382 -12.04 -3.36 6.61
C ILE A 382 -10.65 -3.03 6.05
N PHE A 383 -10.52 -1.94 5.29
CA PHE A 383 -9.25 -1.50 4.75
C PHE A 383 -8.27 -1.08 5.87
N ALA A 384 -8.74 -0.36 6.88
CA ALA A 384 -7.93 0.02 8.04
C ALA A 384 -7.37 -1.22 8.77
N GLY A 385 -8.21 -2.23 9.00
CA GLY A 385 -7.78 -3.49 9.58
C GLY A 385 -6.66 -4.17 8.77
N GLY A 386 -6.79 -4.19 7.45
CA GLY A 386 -5.74 -4.68 6.54
C GLY A 386 -4.45 -3.85 6.63
N SER A 387 -4.55 -2.52 6.66
CA SER A 387 -3.40 -1.62 6.80
C SER A 387 -2.62 -1.85 8.10
N VAL A 388 -3.30 -2.03 9.24
CA VAL A 388 -2.67 -2.40 10.50
C VAL A 388 -1.92 -3.73 10.37
N GLY A 389 -2.52 -4.73 9.72
CA GLY A 389 -1.88 -6.03 9.46
C GLY A 389 -0.57 -5.88 8.67
N THR A 390 -0.54 -5.04 7.64
CA THR A 390 0.68 -4.81 6.84
C THR A 390 1.79 -4.15 7.65
N LYS A 391 1.46 -3.17 8.49
CA LYS A 391 2.43 -2.48 9.36
C LYS A 391 3.02 -3.44 10.40
N LEU A 392 2.19 -4.30 10.99
CA LEU A 392 2.64 -5.35 11.91
C LEU A 392 3.54 -6.35 11.19
N GLY A 393 3.14 -6.84 10.02
CA GLY A 393 3.92 -7.79 9.22
C GLY A 393 5.29 -7.25 8.83
N THR A 394 5.37 -6.02 8.34
CA THR A 394 6.65 -5.38 8.00
C THR A 394 7.53 -5.14 9.22
N GLY A 395 6.94 -4.74 10.36
CA GLY A 395 7.67 -4.54 11.62
C GLY A 395 8.26 -5.84 12.16
N ILE A 396 7.47 -6.91 12.19
CA ILE A 396 7.92 -8.26 12.60
C ILE A 396 9.04 -8.75 11.67
N ALA A 397 8.89 -8.58 10.35
CA ALA A 397 9.91 -8.96 9.37
C ALA A 397 11.25 -8.27 9.64
N GLN A 398 11.24 -6.95 9.77
CA GLN A 398 12.46 -6.17 10.02
C GLN A 398 13.14 -6.53 11.34
N ALA A 399 12.35 -6.68 12.42
CA ALA A 399 12.86 -7.10 13.72
C ALA A 399 13.45 -8.54 13.68
N SER A 400 12.79 -9.46 12.97
CA SER A 400 13.26 -10.85 12.81
C SER A 400 14.58 -10.90 12.03
N ILE A 401 14.70 -10.14 10.93
CA ILE A 401 15.94 -10.05 10.14
C ILE A 401 17.08 -9.53 11.02
N ALA A 402 16.86 -8.40 11.70
CA ALA A 402 17.86 -7.79 12.56
C ALA A 402 18.28 -8.75 13.70
N GLY A 403 17.32 -9.43 14.33
CA GLY A 403 17.54 -10.40 15.38
C GLY A 403 18.36 -11.61 14.89
N ILE A 404 17.97 -12.23 13.77
CA ILE A 404 18.68 -13.38 13.20
C ILE A 404 20.11 -12.99 12.80
N MET A 405 20.30 -11.86 12.12
CA MET A 405 21.62 -11.39 11.73
C MET A 405 22.52 -11.12 12.96
N SER A 406 21.99 -10.48 14.01
CA SER A 406 22.69 -10.22 15.26
C SER A 406 23.11 -11.50 15.97
N LEU A 407 22.19 -12.47 16.10
CA LEU A 407 22.47 -13.78 16.70
C LEU A 407 23.53 -14.58 15.93
N CYS A 408 23.60 -14.40 14.60
CA CYS A 408 24.60 -15.04 13.76
C CYS A 408 25.94 -14.27 13.70
N GLY A 409 26.12 -13.24 14.53
CA GLY A 409 27.37 -12.51 14.67
C GLY A 409 27.64 -11.50 13.55
N TYR A 410 26.58 -10.92 12.96
CA TYR A 410 26.73 -9.83 12.03
C TYR A 410 27.22 -8.57 12.75
N ILE A 411 28.33 -7.97 12.25
CA ILE A 411 28.93 -6.75 12.80
C ILE A 411 28.58 -5.59 11.88
N SER A 412 27.87 -4.57 12.42
CA SER A 412 27.59 -3.35 11.68
C SER A 412 28.88 -2.55 11.43
N SER A 413 29.13 -2.17 10.17
CA SER A 413 30.28 -1.37 9.81
C SER A 413 29.91 0.12 9.78
N THR A 414 30.57 0.92 10.62
CA THR A 414 30.58 2.38 10.52
C THR A 414 31.88 2.82 9.83
N GLY A 415 31.88 2.83 8.49
CA GLY A 415 32.94 3.46 7.71
C GLY A 415 34.22 2.64 7.43
N SER A 416 34.44 1.46 8.04
CA SER A 416 35.57 0.56 7.73
C SER A 416 35.09 -0.73 7.11
N ALA A 417 35.86 -1.32 6.19
CA ALA A 417 35.56 -2.63 5.62
C ALA A 417 35.65 -3.71 6.70
N VAL A 418 34.51 -4.14 7.25
CA VAL A 418 34.44 -5.23 8.22
C VAL A 418 34.26 -6.54 7.48
N VAL A 419 35.17 -7.49 7.71
CA VAL A 419 35.03 -8.86 7.23
C VAL A 419 33.99 -9.57 8.11
N GLN A 420 32.87 -9.97 7.50
CA GLN A 420 31.81 -10.67 8.20
C GLN A 420 32.18 -12.14 8.45
N SER A 421 31.69 -12.71 9.55
CA SER A 421 31.84 -14.13 9.82
C SER A 421 31.08 -14.97 8.79
N GLN A 422 31.53 -16.20 8.54
CA GLN A 422 30.81 -17.13 7.64
C GLN A 422 29.38 -17.41 8.14
N SER A 423 29.16 -17.42 9.46
CA SER A 423 27.84 -17.58 10.07
C SER A 423 26.92 -16.41 9.70
N ALA A 424 27.42 -15.16 9.71
CA ALA A 424 26.65 -13.99 9.31
C ALA A 424 26.29 -14.04 7.81
N ILE A 425 27.23 -14.43 6.94
CA ILE A 425 26.98 -14.57 5.49
C ILE A 425 25.95 -15.66 5.24
N ASN A 426 26.06 -16.81 5.89
CA ASN A 426 25.09 -17.90 5.79
C ASN A 426 23.68 -17.46 6.26
N SER A 427 23.59 -16.62 7.31
CA SER A 427 22.32 -16.09 7.76
C SER A 427 21.66 -15.20 6.70
N ILE A 428 22.43 -14.37 5.99
CA ILE A 428 21.92 -13.54 4.89
C ILE A 428 21.36 -14.42 3.76
N ILE A 429 22.10 -15.45 3.36
CA ILE A 429 21.64 -16.42 2.34
C ILE A 429 20.36 -17.11 2.80
N ASN A 430 20.33 -17.61 4.03
CA ASN A 430 19.18 -18.31 4.58
C ASN A 430 17.94 -17.40 4.68
N ILE A 431 18.07 -16.16 5.12
CA ILE A 431 16.95 -15.21 5.18
C ILE A 431 16.40 -14.93 3.77
N TYR A 432 17.26 -14.69 2.79
CA TYR A 432 16.85 -14.42 1.41
C TYR A 432 16.14 -15.64 0.79
N MET A 433 16.54 -16.85 1.15
CA MET A 433 15.98 -18.11 0.65
C MET A 433 14.70 -18.51 1.40
N PHE A 434 14.78 -18.66 2.73
CA PHE A 434 13.66 -19.17 3.53
C PHE A 434 12.61 -18.13 3.87
N GLY A 435 12.94 -16.84 3.86
CA GLY A 435 11.99 -15.76 4.14
C GLY A 435 10.79 -15.79 3.18
N PRO A 436 11.00 -15.59 1.87
CA PRO A 436 9.93 -15.69 0.88
C PRO A 436 9.27 -17.05 0.84
N LEU A 437 10.04 -18.15 1.02
CA LEU A 437 9.50 -19.50 1.02
C LEU A 437 8.46 -19.69 2.12
N LEU A 438 8.78 -19.38 3.37
CA LEU A 438 7.85 -19.52 4.51
C LEU A 438 6.62 -18.63 4.34
N ILE A 439 6.81 -17.41 3.88
CA ILE A 439 5.71 -16.46 3.64
C ILE A 439 4.76 -17.03 2.57
N PHE A 440 5.28 -17.55 1.46
CA PHE A 440 4.45 -18.06 0.36
C PHE A 440 3.85 -19.43 0.64
N VAL A 441 4.38 -20.22 1.58
CA VAL A 441 3.66 -21.34 2.17
C VAL A 441 2.39 -20.83 2.89
N GLY A 442 2.50 -19.75 3.64
CA GLY A 442 1.35 -19.09 4.26
C GLY A 442 0.34 -18.58 3.23
N VAL A 443 0.79 -17.91 2.15
CA VAL A 443 -0.06 -17.46 1.03
C VAL A 443 -0.78 -18.65 0.39
N LEU A 444 -0.09 -19.76 0.16
CA LEU A 444 -0.65 -20.98 -0.41
C LEU A 444 -1.76 -21.55 0.48
N ILE A 445 -1.51 -21.68 1.78
CA ILE A 445 -2.49 -22.22 2.74
C ILE A 445 -3.74 -21.32 2.77
N VAL A 446 -3.56 -20.01 2.93
CA VAL A 446 -4.69 -19.06 2.97
C VAL A 446 -5.42 -19.04 1.63
N GLY A 447 -4.71 -19.06 0.51
CA GLY A 447 -5.28 -19.12 -0.83
C GLY A 447 -6.13 -20.40 -1.04
N LEU A 448 -5.68 -21.55 -0.56
CA LEU A 448 -6.44 -22.79 -0.63
C LEU A 448 -7.72 -22.75 0.23
N LEU A 449 -7.68 -22.08 1.38
CA LEU A 449 -8.83 -21.91 2.28
C LEU A 449 -9.82 -20.84 1.79
N TYR A 450 -9.40 -19.91 0.93
CA TYR A 450 -10.26 -18.85 0.41
C TYR A 450 -11.25 -19.39 -0.61
N GLN A 451 -12.55 -19.37 -0.31
CA GLN A 451 -13.61 -19.92 -1.16
C GLN A 451 -14.65 -18.87 -1.59
N LEU A 452 -14.41 -17.59 -1.29
CA LEU A 452 -15.40 -16.54 -1.56
C LEU A 452 -15.70 -16.41 -3.06
N ASP A 453 -14.72 -16.57 -3.95
CA ASP A 453 -14.89 -16.48 -5.41
C ASP A 453 -16.04 -17.37 -5.92
N LYS A 454 -16.18 -18.59 -5.37
CA LYS A 454 -17.25 -19.53 -5.76
C LYS A 454 -18.63 -19.10 -5.26
N LYS A 455 -18.68 -18.46 -4.09
CA LYS A 455 -19.92 -18.03 -3.44
C LYS A 455 -20.35 -16.63 -3.87
N TYR A 456 -19.44 -15.84 -4.38
CA TYR A 456 -19.62 -14.42 -4.67
C TYR A 456 -20.80 -14.13 -5.62
N PRO A 457 -21.00 -14.87 -6.76
CA PRO A 457 -22.15 -14.62 -7.65
C PRO A 457 -23.50 -14.82 -6.96
N ALA A 458 -23.61 -15.84 -6.11
CA ALA A 458 -24.86 -16.11 -5.35
C ALA A 458 -25.12 -15.01 -4.31
N ILE A 459 -24.09 -14.56 -3.61
CA ILE A 459 -24.17 -13.47 -2.62
C ILE A 459 -24.63 -12.17 -3.29
N MET A 460 -24.06 -11.83 -4.45
CA MET A 460 -24.44 -10.61 -5.18
C MET A 460 -25.88 -10.66 -5.69
N LYS A 461 -26.34 -11.82 -6.14
CA LYS A 461 -27.74 -12.02 -6.55
C LYS A 461 -28.69 -11.78 -5.37
N GLU A 462 -28.40 -12.39 -4.22
CA GLU A 462 -29.23 -12.24 -3.02
C GLU A 462 -29.19 -10.80 -2.48
N LEU A 463 -28.03 -10.12 -2.50
CA LEU A 463 -27.95 -8.71 -2.12
C LEU A 463 -28.81 -7.82 -3.02
N ALA A 464 -28.78 -8.05 -4.34
CA ALA A 464 -29.62 -7.32 -5.29
C ALA A 464 -31.13 -7.56 -5.06
N GLU A 465 -31.53 -8.80 -4.74
CA GLU A 465 -32.91 -9.14 -4.39
C GLU A 465 -33.35 -8.46 -3.09
N ARG A 466 -32.48 -8.42 -2.05
CA ARG A 466 -32.78 -7.73 -0.78
C ARG A 466 -32.88 -6.21 -0.98
N GLU A 467 -32.03 -5.64 -1.81
CA GLU A 467 -32.07 -4.21 -2.15
C GLU A 467 -33.38 -3.84 -2.89
N ALA A 468 -33.81 -4.68 -3.83
CA ALA A 468 -35.07 -4.51 -4.53
C ALA A 468 -36.31 -4.62 -3.59
N ARG A 469 -36.16 -5.35 -2.47
CA ARG A 469 -37.20 -5.45 -1.42
C ARG A 469 -37.12 -4.36 -0.34
N GLY A 470 -36.10 -3.48 -0.40
CA GLY A 470 -35.88 -2.45 0.61
C GLY A 470 -35.42 -2.97 1.98
N GLU A 471 -34.78 -4.13 2.02
CA GLU A 471 -34.32 -4.81 3.24
C GLU A 471 -32.86 -4.44 3.62
N LEU A 472 -32.20 -3.56 2.85
CA LEU A 472 -30.81 -3.13 3.05
C LEU A 472 -30.69 -1.68 3.44
#